data_c7f170e8d079d3469f9ea2e5996b2533
#
_entry.id   c7f170e8d079d3469f9ea2e5996b2533
#
_cell.length_a   1.000
_cell.length_b   1.000
_cell.length_c   1.000
_cell.angle_alpha   90.00
_cell.angle_beta   90.00
_cell.angle_gamma   90.00
#
_symmetry.space_group_name_H-M   'P 1'
#
loop_
_entity.id
_entity.type
_entity.pdbx_description
1 polymer ?
#
loop_
_entity_poly.entity_id
_entity_poly.type
_entity_poly.pdbx_seq_one_letter_code
_entity_poly.pdbx_strand_id
1 'polypeptide(L)'
;MQEGISVADLDADSLNESAENTQEDQIQNDQLEDAQLDDTLAPEHYDASDLRVLEGLEAVRIRPGMYIGSTGPRGLHHLVYEIVDNSVDEALAGYASHIEVRRQGFHWTQTYIDQKPTARLAKGEPMGEDESTGTSVTFWADGAIFETTTYDFETLRNRFQQMAFLNKGLKLSLTDLREPDQAGDEVAGESDDNAEPKHQTVTYQYNDGIKDYVDYLVKSRKATPVEPDVIDFEAEDLKIGISAEIAMQWTTAYSEAVHTFANTISTTEGGTHEEGFRAALTSLVNRYAREKNILKDKDENLSGDDVREGLTAVVSVKLTTPQFEGQTKTKLGNSEAKTFVQRVMTDKLGDWFDSHPSEAKNIIQKAIEASRARLAAKKARENTRRKSIFESAGMPDKLKDCQSNNPEECELFIVEGDSAGGSAIQGRNPITQAILPLRGKILNTERASLDRMMKSETIESLITAVGGGYGEDFDLNKVRYHKVIIMADADVDGAHIATLNLTLFFRYMRPMITAGYVYVAMPPLYRLKWTKGAHDFVYTDAERDRVLAEGKSAGRQLPKGEGIQRYKGLGEMSYQELWETTMDPDHRILKQVQIEDAAAADETFSMLMGDEVEPRRLFIQRNARNVSWIDA
;
A
#
# COMPACT_ATOMS: atom_id res chain seq x y z
N MET A 1 -25.89 22.99 -30.65
CA MET A 1 -26.73 21.82 -30.88
C MET A 1 -25.81 20.64 -30.85
N GLN A 2 -25.63 20.07 -29.68
CA GLN A 2 -24.99 18.80 -29.47
C GLN A 2 -25.91 18.03 -28.54
N GLU A 3 -26.48 16.98 -29.09
CA GLU A 3 -27.34 16.07 -28.36
C GLU A 3 -26.45 15.15 -27.51
N GLY A 4 -26.54 15.30 -26.21
CA GLY A 4 -26.00 14.32 -25.28
C GLY A 4 -26.91 13.10 -25.24
N ILE A 5 -26.40 11.92 -25.55
CA ILE A 5 -27.15 10.68 -25.46
C ILE A 5 -27.30 10.32 -23.99
N SER A 6 -28.52 10.52 -23.48
CA SER A 6 -28.95 10.01 -22.17
C SER A 6 -29.24 8.52 -22.29
N VAL A 7 -28.69 7.71 -21.39
CA VAL A 7 -28.93 6.26 -21.29
C VAL A 7 -30.38 5.92 -20.89
N ALA A 8 -31.25 6.89 -20.85
CA ALA A 8 -32.66 6.75 -20.45
C ALA A 8 -33.65 6.51 -21.61
N ASP A 9 -33.20 6.50 -22.89
CA ASP A 9 -34.05 6.37 -24.06
C ASP A 9 -33.88 5.02 -24.81
N LEU A 10 -33.72 3.94 -24.09
CA LEU A 10 -33.95 2.61 -24.67
C LEU A 10 -35.38 2.19 -24.38
N ASP A 11 -36.20 2.27 -25.41
CA ASP A 11 -37.63 1.94 -25.44
C ASP A 11 -37.92 0.56 -24.87
N ALA A 12 -38.91 0.52 -23.95
CA ALA A 12 -39.43 -0.69 -23.33
C ALA A 12 -40.26 -1.60 -24.27
N ASP A 13 -40.40 -1.24 -25.55
CA ASP A 13 -41.29 -1.95 -26.48
C ASP A 13 -40.63 -3.04 -27.33
N SER A 14 -39.34 -3.25 -27.27
CA SER A 14 -38.67 -4.29 -28.08
C SER A 14 -38.41 -5.62 -27.37
N LEU A 15 -38.88 -5.80 -26.14
CA LEU A 15 -38.66 -7.04 -25.35
C LEU A 15 -39.94 -7.87 -25.13
N ASN A 16 -41.04 -7.60 -25.85
CA ASN A 16 -42.31 -8.28 -25.60
C ASN A 16 -42.76 -9.26 -26.71
N GLU A 17 -41.90 -9.64 -27.65
CA GLU A 17 -42.28 -10.54 -28.75
C GLU A 17 -41.46 -11.85 -28.82
N SER A 18 -40.90 -12.35 -27.73
CA SER A 18 -40.27 -13.66 -27.74
C SER A 18 -40.50 -14.54 -26.51
N ALA A 19 -41.66 -14.39 -25.87
CA ALA A 19 -42.05 -15.22 -24.73
C ALA A 19 -43.41 -15.92 -24.96
N GLU A 20 -43.54 -16.67 -26.06
CA GLU A 20 -44.54 -17.70 -26.20
C GLU A 20 -43.97 -18.83 -27.07
N ASN A 21 -43.44 -19.81 -26.42
CA ASN A 21 -43.32 -21.25 -26.77
C ASN A 21 -42.05 -21.85 -26.19
N THR A 22 -42.17 -22.51 -25.06
CA THR A 22 -41.72 -23.90 -24.93
C THR A 22 -42.23 -24.52 -23.61
N GLN A 23 -42.68 -25.69 -23.77
CA GLN A 23 -43.35 -26.58 -22.80
C GLN A 23 -42.46 -26.99 -21.60
N GLU A 24 -43.20 -27.33 -20.55
CA GLU A 24 -42.80 -28.07 -19.36
C GLU A 24 -41.79 -29.18 -19.62
N ASP A 25 -40.68 -29.13 -18.90
CA ASP A 25 -39.92 -30.33 -18.56
C ASP A 25 -39.52 -30.31 -17.08
N GLN A 26 -39.76 -31.45 -16.47
CA GLN A 26 -39.71 -31.78 -15.06
C GLN A 26 -38.30 -31.62 -14.51
N ILE A 27 -38.15 -30.83 -13.45
CA ILE A 27 -36.90 -30.75 -12.65
C ILE A 27 -36.99 -31.87 -11.58
N GLN A 28 -36.20 -32.90 -11.75
CA GLN A 28 -35.84 -33.83 -10.69
C GLN A 28 -34.87 -33.17 -9.73
N ASN A 29 -35.22 -33.23 -8.45
CA ASN A 29 -34.34 -32.90 -7.33
C ASN A 29 -33.15 -33.87 -7.30
N ASP A 30 -31.95 -33.38 -7.55
CA ASP A 30 -30.73 -34.07 -7.14
C ASP A 30 -30.03 -33.28 -6.06
N GLN A 31 -29.74 -33.95 -4.98
CA GLN A 31 -29.06 -33.49 -3.78
C GLN A 31 -27.62 -33.07 -4.13
N LEU A 32 -27.26 -31.83 -3.79
CA LEU A 32 -25.89 -31.38 -3.82
C LEU A 32 -25.18 -31.88 -2.55
N GLU A 33 -24.38 -32.92 -2.72
CA GLU A 33 -23.36 -33.29 -1.74
C GLU A 33 -22.24 -32.20 -1.70
N ASP A 34 -21.86 -31.83 -0.49
CA ASP A 34 -20.72 -30.95 -0.21
C ASP A 34 -19.43 -31.49 -0.86
N ALA A 35 -18.99 -30.87 -1.94
CA ALA A 35 -17.66 -31.09 -2.49
C ALA A 35 -16.69 -30.04 -1.89
N GLN A 36 -15.87 -30.46 -0.97
CA GLN A 36 -14.66 -29.74 -0.56
C GLN A 36 -13.77 -29.52 -1.79
N LEU A 37 -13.50 -28.26 -2.11
CA LEU A 37 -12.55 -27.88 -3.15
C LEU A 37 -11.14 -28.15 -2.64
N ASP A 38 -10.54 -29.22 -3.16
CA ASP A 38 -9.11 -29.51 -3.05
C ASP A 38 -8.36 -28.66 -4.09
N ASP A 39 -7.54 -27.73 -3.64
CA ASP A 39 -6.90 -26.66 -4.45
C ASP A 39 -5.55 -27.12 -5.04
N THR A 40 -5.36 -28.40 -5.23
CA THR A 40 -4.13 -28.95 -5.81
C THR A 40 -4.43 -29.87 -6.98
N LEU A 41 -4.48 -29.32 -8.20
CA LEU A 41 -4.05 -29.94 -9.46
C LEU A 41 -4.70 -29.20 -10.65
N ALA A 42 -3.89 -28.51 -11.45
CA ALA A 42 -4.36 -28.06 -12.76
C ALA A 42 -4.72 -29.30 -13.60
N PRO A 43 -5.92 -29.36 -14.22
CA PRO A 43 -6.31 -30.50 -15.03
C PRO A 43 -5.41 -30.60 -16.26
N GLU A 44 -4.85 -31.77 -16.51
CA GLU A 44 -3.98 -32.06 -17.66
C GLU A 44 -4.67 -31.95 -19.05
N HIS A 45 -5.99 -31.73 -19.08
CA HIS A 45 -6.76 -31.53 -20.30
C HIS A 45 -7.83 -30.45 -20.10
N TYR A 46 -7.65 -29.32 -20.75
CA TYR A 46 -8.66 -28.25 -20.87
C TYR A 46 -9.51 -28.53 -22.11
N ASP A 47 -10.80 -28.90 -21.95
CA ASP A 47 -11.72 -29.12 -23.04
C ASP A 47 -12.77 -27.99 -23.12
N ALA A 48 -13.41 -27.83 -24.27
CA ALA A 48 -14.43 -26.80 -24.50
C ALA A 48 -15.67 -26.98 -23.58
N SER A 49 -15.88 -28.17 -23.01
CA SER A 49 -16.90 -28.45 -21.98
C SER A 49 -16.60 -27.81 -20.62
N ASP A 50 -15.35 -27.38 -20.37
CA ASP A 50 -14.95 -26.71 -19.13
C ASP A 50 -15.24 -25.20 -19.16
N LEU A 51 -15.65 -24.67 -20.31
CA LEU A 51 -16.05 -23.27 -20.47
C LEU A 51 -17.49 -23.10 -19.95
N ARG A 52 -17.62 -22.60 -18.71
CA ARG A 52 -18.91 -22.17 -18.15
C ARG A 52 -19.12 -20.68 -18.46
N VAL A 53 -20.24 -20.38 -19.10
CA VAL A 53 -20.73 -18.99 -19.23
C VAL A 53 -21.39 -18.63 -17.91
N LEU A 54 -20.77 -17.73 -17.14
CA LEU A 54 -21.31 -17.23 -15.89
C LEU A 54 -22.14 -15.97 -16.20
N GLU A 55 -23.40 -15.95 -15.79
CA GLU A 55 -24.31 -14.83 -16.00
C GLU A 55 -24.42 -13.95 -14.75
N GLY A 56 -24.47 -12.62 -14.93
CA GLY A 56 -24.71 -11.66 -13.87
C GLY A 56 -23.62 -11.62 -12.80
N LEU A 57 -23.99 -11.61 -11.53
CA LEU A 57 -23.09 -11.49 -10.38
C LEU A 57 -22.40 -12.81 -9.96
N GLU A 58 -22.74 -13.92 -10.58
CA GLU A 58 -22.15 -15.24 -10.27
C GLU A 58 -20.64 -15.25 -10.56
N ALA A 59 -20.21 -14.57 -11.63
CA ALA A 59 -18.80 -14.40 -11.95
C ALA A 59 -18.02 -13.67 -10.84
N VAL A 60 -18.64 -12.68 -10.21
CA VAL A 60 -18.06 -11.90 -9.10
C VAL A 60 -17.88 -12.79 -7.86
N ARG A 61 -18.87 -13.65 -7.58
CA ARG A 61 -18.81 -14.55 -6.42
C ARG A 61 -17.73 -15.64 -6.55
N ILE A 62 -17.60 -16.23 -7.74
CA ILE A 62 -16.62 -17.31 -8.00
C ILE A 62 -15.19 -16.76 -8.00
N ARG A 63 -14.99 -15.52 -8.48
CA ARG A 63 -13.67 -14.89 -8.56
C ARG A 63 -13.69 -13.45 -8.01
N PRO A 64 -14.02 -13.26 -6.72
CA PRO A 64 -14.13 -11.93 -6.13
C PRO A 64 -12.83 -11.12 -6.26
N GLY A 65 -11.66 -11.75 -6.13
CA GLY A 65 -10.37 -11.10 -6.29
C GLY A 65 -10.15 -10.40 -7.63
N MET A 66 -10.84 -10.82 -8.71
CA MET A 66 -10.78 -10.12 -10.01
C MET A 66 -11.52 -8.77 -10.01
N TYR A 67 -12.46 -8.55 -9.08
CA TYR A 67 -13.31 -7.35 -9.03
C TYR A 67 -12.92 -6.42 -7.88
N ILE A 68 -12.58 -6.98 -6.72
CA ILE A 68 -12.24 -6.22 -5.50
C ILE A 68 -10.79 -6.42 -5.05
N GLY A 69 -9.98 -7.11 -5.85
CA GLY A 69 -8.55 -7.33 -5.63
C GLY A 69 -8.20 -8.38 -4.59
N SER A 70 -9.06 -8.64 -3.58
CA SER A 70 -8.78 -9.58 -2.49
C SER A 70 -10.07 -9.91 -1.72
N THR A 71 -10.12 -11.05 -1.04
CA THR A 71 -11.18 -11.42 -0.08
C THR A 71 -10.82 -11.11 1.38
N GLY A 72 -9.59 -10.67 1.62
CA GLY A 72 -9.10 -10.25 2.92
C GLY A 72 -9.59 -8.85 3.33
N PRO A 73 -9.07 -8.30 4.44
CA PRO A 73 -9.46 -6.97 4.94
C PRO A 73 -9.40 -5.86 3.90
N ARG A 74 -8.43 -5.90 2.99
CA ARG A 74 -8.29 -4.93 1.88
C ARG A 74 -9.51 -4.92 0.97
N GLY A 75 -9.94 -6.10 0.48
CA GLY A 75 -11.13 -6.22 -0.37
C GLY A 75 -12.41 -5.82 0.36
N LEU A 76 -12.50 -6.12 1.66
CA LEU A 76 -13.61 -5.69 2.50
C LEU A 76 -13.73 -4.15 2.54
N HIS A 77 -12.65 -3.44 2.82
CA HIS A 77 -12.65 -1.97 2.85
C HIS A 77 -12.87 -1.37 1.47
N HIS A 78 -12.42 -2.05 0.40
CA HIS A 78 -12.62 -1.61 -0.98
C HIS A 78 -14.11 -1.51 -1.37
N LEU A 79 -14.99 -2.31 -0.79
CA LEU A 79 -16.45 -2.16 -0.99
C LEU A 79 -16.95 -0.77 -0.56
N VAL A 80 -16.45 -0.26 0.57
CA VAL A 80 -16.80 1.09 1.04
C VAL A 80 -16.24 2.13 0.08
N TYR A 81 -15.01 1.95 -0.40
CA TYR A 81 -14.37 2.89 -1.33
C TYR A 81 -15.15 3.02 -2.63
N GLU A 82 -15.54 1.91 -3.26
CA GLU A 82 -16.33 1.94 -4.51
C GLU A 82 -17.69 2.64 -4.32
N ILE A 83 -18.37 2.44 -3.18
CA ILE A 83 -19.64 3.12 -2.90
C ILE A 83 -19.42 4.62 -2.71
N VAL A 84 -18.37 5.01 -1.98
CA VAL A 84 -18.07 6.43 -1.73
C VAL A 84 -17.54 7.11 -3.00
N ASP A 85 -16.67 6.44 -3.78
CA ASP A 85 -16.14 6.95 -5.05
C ASP A 85 -17.28 7.24 -6.04
N ASN A 86 -18.26 6.33 -6.22
CA ASN A 86 -19.45 6.56 -7.04
C ASN A 86 -20.26 7.78 -6.57
N SER A 87 -20.31 8.00 -5.27
CA SER A 87 -21.03 9.13 -4.68
C SER A 87 -20.26 10.45 -4.81
N VAL A 88 -18.94 10.39 -4.81
CA VAL A 88 -18.04 11.53 -5.08
C VAL A 88 -18.15 11.94 -6.55
N ASP A 89 -18.25 11.00 -7.48
CA ASP A 89 -18.45 11.28 -8.91
C ASP A 89 -19.76 12.04 -9.14
N GLU A 90 -20.85 11.70 -8.45
CA GLU A 90 -22.12 12.46 -8.48
C GLU A 90 -21.95 13.87 -7.88
N ALA A 91 -21.18 14.04 -6.81
CA ALA A 91 -20.91 15.35 -6.21
C ALA A 91 -20.08 16.26 -7.15
N LEU A 92 -19.09 15.69 -7.86
CA LEU A 92 -18.27 16.42 -8.85
C LEU A 92 -19.09 16.86 -10.07
N ALA A 93 -20.13 16.11 -10.45
CA ALA A 93 -21.08 16.50 -11.49
C ALA A 93 -22.03 17.63 -11.05
N GLY A 94 -21.95 18.11 -9.79
CA GLY A 94 -22.73 19.24 -9.27
C GLY A 94 -24.13 18.88 -8.80
N TYR A 95 -24.47 17.59 -8.68
CA TYR A 95 -25.83 17.14 -8.35
C TYR A 95 -26.03 16.71 -6.89
N ALA A 96 -25.00 16.53 -6.10
CA ALA A 96 -25.13 16.15 -4.69
C ALA A 96 -24.11 16.84 -3.78
N SER A 97 -24.58 17.39 -2.65
CA SER A 97 -23.76 17.82 -1.51
C SER A 97 -23.83 16.84 -0.31
N HIS A 98 -24.73 15.85 -0.36
CA HIS A 98 -24.96 14.80 0.64
C HIS A 98 -25.33 13.47 -0.04
N ILE A 99 -24.94 12.34 0.54
CA ILE A 99 -25.06 11.01 -0.09
C ILE A 99 -26.27 10.25 0.47
N GLU A 100 -27.41 10.44 -0.17
CA GLU A 100 -28.64 9.60 -0.13
C GLU A 100 -29.32 9.74 -1.50
N VAL A 101 -29.83 8.69 -2.17
CA VAL A 101 -30.48 8.85 -3.50
C VAL A 101 -31.94 9.23 -3.34
N ARG A 102 -32.19 10.51 -3.47
CA ARG A 102 -33.53 11.09 -3.72
C ARG A 102 -33.40 11.86 -5.02
N ARG A 103 -34.09 11.43 -6.06
CA ARG A 103 -33.96 12.02 -7.41
C ARG A 103 -35.32 12.21 -8.08
N GLN A 104 -35.44 13.26 -8.85
CA GLN A 104 -36.64 13.58 -9.63
C GLN A 104 -37.94 13.75 -8.80
N GLY A 105 -37.80 14.19 -7.54
CA GLY A 105 -38.94 14.43 -6.64
C GLY A 105 -39.56 13.18 -6.03
N PHE A 106 -38.87 12.03 -6.09
CA PHE A 106 -39.35 10.77 -5.53
C PHE A 106 -38.24 9.99 -4.84
N HIS A 107 -38.63 9.16 -3.87
CA HIS A 107 -37.78 8.09 -3.32
C HIS A 107 -37.78 6.90 -4.27
N TRP A 108 -36.61 6.31 -4.46
CA TRP A 108 -36.43 5.11 -5.26
C TRP A 108 -35.73 4.06 -4.40
N THR A 109 -36.28 2.86 -4.34
CA THR A 109 -35.70 1.79 -3.51
C THR A 109 -35.51 0.52 -4.32
N GLN A 110 -34.40 -0.17 -4.04
CA GLN A 110 -34.13 -1.50 -4.57
C GLN A 110 -33.43 -2.33 -3.48
N THR A 111 -33.86 -3.58 -3.34
CA THR A 111 -33.31 -4.54 -2.38
C THR A 111 -32.77 -5.74 -3.12
N TYR A 112 -31.63 -6.23 -2.64
CA TYR A 112 -30.96 -7.44 -3.13
C TYR A 112 -30.90 -8.48 -2.02
N ILE A 113 -31.18 -9.74 -2.34
CA ILE A 113 -31.03 -10.90 -1.45
C ILE A 113 -30.30 -11.97 -2.27
N ASP A 114 -29.27 -12.57 -1.70
CA ASP A 114 -28.41 -13.55 -2.37
C ASP A 114 -27.99 -13.10 -3.79
N GLN A 115 -27.58 -11.81 -3.90
CA GLN A 115 -27.09 -11.17 -5.13
C GLN A 115 -28.15 -10.98 -6.24
N LYS A 116 -29.42 -11.25 -5.97
CA LYS A 116 -30.51 -11.04 -6.92
C LYS A 116 -31.38 -9.88 -6.47
N PRO A 117 -31.77 -8.97 -7.39
CA PRO A 117 -32.75 -7.95 -7.06
C PRO A 117 -34.07 -8.63 -6.72
N THR A 118 -34.66 -8.26 -5.57
CA THR A 118 -35.95 -8.83 -5.14
C THR A 118 -37.13 -8.32 -5.97
N ALA A 119 -36.96 -7.15 -6.61
CA ALA A 119 -37.93 -6.53 -7.49
C ALA A 119 -37.21 -5.59 -8.47
N ARG A 120 -37.89 -5.11 -9.50
CA ARG A 120 -37.40 -3.97 -10.30
C ARG A 120 -37.34 -2.71 -9.45
N LEU A 121 -36.45 -1.76 -9.81
CA LEU A 121 -36.36 -0.46 -9.17
C LEU A 121 -37.75 0.17 -9.03
N ALA A 122 -38.20 0.37 -7.80
CA ALA A 122 -39.55 0.85 -7.53
C ALA A 122 -39.52 2.33 -7.20
N LYS A 123 -40.46 3.09 -7.86
CA LYS A 123 -40.74 4.45 -7.51
C LYS A 123 -41.59 4.45 -6.23
N GLY A 124 -41.06 5.06 -5.17
CA GLY A 124 -41.73 5.18 -3.89
C GLY A 124 -42.46 6.50 -3.68
N GLU A 125 -42.57 6.93 -2.45
CA GLU A 125 -43.27 8.15 -2.05
C GLU A 125 -42.63 9.42 -2.65
N PRO A 126 -43.40 10.48 -2.88
CA PRO A 126 -42.86 11.79 -3.25
C PRO A 126 -41.94 12.33 -2.17
N MET A 127 -40.88 13.01 -2.57
CA MET A 127 -40.01 13.75 -1.65
C MET A 127 -40.77 14.88 -0.96
N GLY A 128 -40.49 15.10 0.33
CA GLY A 128 -40.97 16.27 1.06
C GLY A 128 -40.40 17.58 0.48
N GLU A 129 -41.07 18.71 0.75
CA GLU A 129 -40.64 20.04 0.25
C GLU A 129 -39.25 20.45 0.75
N ASP A 130 -38.85 19.95 1.94
CA ASP A 130 -37.56 20.23 2.59
C ASP A 130 -36.50 19.13 2.36
N GLU A 131 -36.82 18.09 1.57
CA GLU A 131 -35.88 16.98 1.32
C GLU A 131 -34.95 17.29 0.15
N SER A 132 -33.64 17.18 0.40
CA SER A 132 -32.62 17.31 -0.65
C SER A 132 -32.45 15.99 -1.41
N THR A 133 -31.93 16.09 -2.64
CA THR A 133 -31.52 14.90 -3.41
C THR A 133 -30.34 14.19 -2.75
N GLY A 134 -30.26 12.86 -2.89
CA GLY A 134 -29.17 12.09 -2.29
C GLY A 134 -29.30 10.57 -2.51
N THR A 135 -28.30 9.79 -2.15
CA THR A 135 -28.26 8.32 -2.25
C THR A 135 -27.93 7.70 -0.88
N SER A 136 -28.72 6.73 -0.41
CA SER A 136 -28.37 5.89 0.76
C SER A 136 -28.12 4.46 0.31
N VAL A 137 -26.95 3.91 0.63
CA VAL A 137 -26.59 2.53 0.32
C VAL A 137 -26.33 1.81 1.64
N THR A 138 -27.05 0.72 1.88
CA THR A 138 -26.83 -0.16 3.03
C THR A 138 -26.44 -1.54 2.53
N PHE A 139 -25.37 -2.09 3.06
CA PHE A 139 -24.92 -3.45 2.69
C PHE A 139 -24.33 -4.20 3.87
N TRP A 140 -24.30 -5.51 3.77
CA TRP A 140 -23.64 -6.42 4.70
C TRP A 140 -22.66 -7.27 3.91
N ALA A 141 -21.39 -7.28 4.35
CA ALA A 141 -20.39 -8.14 3.75
C ALA A 141 -20.70 -9.63 4.05
N ASP A 142 -20.59 -10.48 3.03
CA ASP A 142 -20.87 -11.91 3.16
C ASP A 142 -19.65 -12.64 3.77
N GLY A 143 -19.82 -13.20 4.98
CA GLY A 143 -18.77 -13.96 5.67
C GLY A 143 -18.38 -15.28 4.98
N ALA A 144 -19.10 -15.72 3.94
CA ALA A 144 -18.71 -16.85 3.10
C ALA A 144 -17.73 -16.45 1.98
N ILE A 145 -17.59 -15.15 1.71
CA ILE A 145 -16.69 -14.60 0.68
C ILE A 145 -15.47 -13.98 1.32
N PHE A 146 -15.66 -13.23 2.43
CA PHE A 146 -14.60 -12.46 3.08
C PHE A 146 -14.04 -13.19 4.30
N GLU A 147 -12.73 -13.18 4.44
CA GLU A 147 -12.02 -13.74 5.60
C GLU A 147 -12.40 -13.06 6.92
N THR A 148 -12.80 -11.79 6.85
CA THR A 148 -13.35 -11.00 7.96
C THR A 148 -14.42 -10.06 7.46
N THR A 149 -15.42 -9.78 8.30
CA THR A 149 -16.47 -8.77 8.05
C THR A 149 -16.37 -7.57 8.99
N THR A 150 -15.27 -7.48 9.75
CA THR A 150 -15.02 -6.39 10.68
C THR A 150 -14.21 -5.29 10.00
N TYR A 151 -14.82 -4.09 9.88
CA TYR A 151 -14.18 -2.92 9.31
C TYR A 151 -13.23 -2.26 10.33
N ASP A 152 -12.06 -1.82 9.84
CA ASP A 152 -11.14 -1.00 10.63
C ASP A 152 -11.44 0.48 10.44
N PHE A 153 -11.72 1.19 11.54
CA PHE A 153 -12.10 2.59 11.52
C PHE A 153 -10.97 3.49 11.03
N GLU A 154 -9.72 3.23 11.43
CA GLU A 154 -8.57 4.06 11.05
C GLU A 154 -8.28 3.95 9.55
N THR A 155 -8.41 2.77 8.97
CA THR A 155 -8.28 2.55 7.52
C THR A 155 -9.31 3.37 6.74
N LEU A 156 -10.58 3.33 7.15
CA LEU A 156 -11.65 4.12 6.53
C LEU A 156 -11.44 5.62 6.77
N ARG A 157 -11.08 6.02 7.96
CA ARG A 157 -10.80 7.41 8.33
C ARG A 157 -9.73 8.04 7.42
N ASN A 158 -8.62 7.35 7.23
CA ASN A 158 -7.53 7.84 6.39
C ASN A 158 -7.97 7.99 4.94
N ARG A 159 -8.74 7.04 4.42
CA ARG A 159 -9.27 7.13 3.05
C ARG A 159 -10.27 8.28 2.89
N PHE A 160 -11.19 8.47 3.83
CA PHE A 160 -12.15 9.58 3.83
C PHE A 160 -11.45 10.94 3.88
N GLN A 161 -10.40 11.06 4.69
CA GLN A 161 -9.58 12.26 4.75
C GLN A 161 -8.88 12.54 3.41
N GLN A 162 -8.29 11.53 2.79
CA GLN A 162 -7.65 11.62 1.48
C GLN A 162 -8.64 12.05 0.39
N MET A 163 -9.83 11.45 0.36
CA MET A 163 -10.88 11.82 -0.58
C MET A 163 -11.36 13.26 -0.40
N ALA A 164 -11.45 13.74 0.84
CA ALA A 164 -11.82 15.13 1.12
C ALA A 164 -10.74 16.11 0.63
N PHE A 165 -9.45 15.76 0.71
CA PHE A 165 -8.37 16.57 0.12
C PHE A 165 -8.41 16.60 -1.40
N LEU A 166 -8.71 15.47 -2.05
CA LEU A 166 -8.74 15.36 -3.51
C LEU A 166 -9.98 16.02 -4.14
N ASN A 167 -10.98 16.35 -3.34
CA ASN A 167 -12.24 16.94 -3.78
C ASN A 167 -12.51 18.23 -3.02
N LYS A 168 -11.97 19.32 -3.54
CA LYS A 168 -12.03 20.66 -2.96
C LYS A 168 -13.44 21.05 -2.51
N GLY A 169 -13.59 21.38 -1.22
CA GLY A 169 -14.85 21.79 -0.62
C GLY A 169 -15.84 20.66 -0.26
N LEU A 170 -15.57 19.41 -0.67
CA LEU A 170 -16.42 18.27 -0.32
C LEU A 170 -16.34 17.98 1.18
N LYS A 171 -17.51 17.84 1.82
CA LYS A 171 -17.64 17.46 3.23
C LYS A 171 -17.94 15.98 3.34
N LEU A 172 -17.07 15.24 3.99
CA LEU A 172 -17.22 13.81 4.29
C LEU A 172 -17.24 13.57 5.79
N SER A 173 -18.16 12.72 6.26
CA SER A 173 -18.24 12.33 7.67
C SER A 173 -18.26 10.81 7.77
N LEU A 174 -17.49 10.27 8.72
CA LEU A 174 -17.46 8.85 9.05
C LEU A 174 -17.84 8.71 10.52
N THR A 175 -18.83 7.85 10.79
CA THR A 175 -19.28 7.56 12.17
C THR A 175 -19.24 6.05 12.41
N ASP A 176 -18.56 5.62 13.45
CA ASP A 176 -18.59 4.26 13.95
C ASP A 176 -19.73 4.13 14.96
N LEU A 177 -20.76 3.34 14.59
CA LEU A 177 -21.93 3.09 15.40
C LEU A 177 -21.81 1.84 16.29
N ARG A 178 -20.69 1.13 16.23
CA ARG A 178 -20.43 -0.01 17.10
C ARG A 178 -20.36 0.46 18.54
N GLU A 179 -20.85 -0.38 19.48
CA GLU A 179 -20.70 -0.06 20.89
C GLU A 179 -19.21 0.06 21.24
N PRO A 180 -18.78 1.15 21.92
CA PRO A 180 -17.41 1.22 22.40
C PRO A 180 -17.17 0.01 23.31
N ASP A 181 -16.16 -0.79 23.00
CA ASP A 181 -15.74 -1.88 23.88
C ASP A 181 -15.57 -1.32 25.30
N GLN A 182 -16.22 -1.94 26.30
CA GLN A 182 -16.25 -1.50 27.70
C GLN A 182 -14.86 -1.51 28.39
N ALA A 183 -13.80 -1.67 27.64
CA ALA A 183 -12.43 -1.67 28.10
C ALA A 183 -11.65 -0.47 27.53
N GLY A 184 -11.84 0.73 28.14
CA GLY A 184 -10.72 1.66 28.30
C GLY A 184 -10.73 3.01 27.63
N ASP A 185 -11.82 3.73 27.49
CA ASP A 185 -11.81 5.19 27.36
C ASP A 185 -12.01 5.88 28.72
N GLU A 186 -11.20 5.49 29.71
CA GLU A 186 -10.91 6.36 30.84
C GLU A 186 -9.83 7.38 30.44
N VAL A 187 -10.18 8.33 29.59
CA VAL A 187 -9.59 9.67 29.69
C VAL A 187 -10.35 10.35 30.84
N ALA A 188 -9.64 10.52 31.95
CA ALA A 188 -10.11 11.16 33.13
C ALA A 188 -10.82 12.51 32.85
N GLY A 189 -12.12 12.53 32.91
CA GLY A 189 -13.00 13.67 32.86
C GLY A 189 -14.33 13.18 33.41
N GLU A 190 -14.70 13.68 34.58
CA GLU A 190 -15.88 13.48 35.38
C GLU A 190 -17.04 12.74 34.71
N SER A 191 -17.31 11.51 35.16
CA SER A 191 -18.39 10.66 34.69
C SER A 191 -19.74 11.29 35.05
N ASP A 192 -20.43 11.79 34.05
CA ASP A 192 -21.86 12.06 34.15
C ASP A 192 -22.58 10.73 33.80
N ASP A 193 -23.13 10.08 34.81
CA ASP A 193 -23.75 8.74 34.75
C ASP A 193 -24.99 8.64 33.79
N ASN A 194 -25.29 9.70 33.04
CA ASN A 194 -26.41 9.78 32.09
C ASN A 194 -25.99 10.12 30.65
N ALA A 195 -24.69 10.07 30.30
CA ALA A 195 -24.28 10.33 28.93
C ALA A 195 -24.52 9.10 28.03
N GLU A 196 -25.29 9.25 26.96
CA GLU A 196 -25.37 8.27 25.87
C GLU A 196 -23.97 7.95 25.34
N PRO A 197 -23.68 6.68 24.98
CA PRO A 197 -22.37 6.31 24.45
C PRO A 197 -22.04 7.19 23.24
N LYS A 198 -20.97 7.99 23.35
CA LYS A 198 -20.54 8.85 22.25
C LYS A 198 -19.88 7.99 21.19
N HIS A 199 -20.58 7.78 20.08
CA HIS A 199 -20.02 7.17 18.87
C HIS A 199 -18.85 8.00 18.33
N GLN A 200 -17.81 7.32 17.84
CA GLN A 200 -16.66 7.98 17.25
C GLN A 200 -17.05 8.55 15.88
N THR A 201 -17.07 9.89 15.75
CA THR A 201 -17.39 10.58 14.49
C THR A 201 -16.24 11.49 14.10
N VAL A 202 -15.83 11.43 12.83
CA VAL A 202 -14.87 12.36 12.21
C VAL A 202 -15.50 13.00 10.98
N THR A 203 -15.18 14.27 10.77
CA THR A 203 -15.68 15.03 9.61
C THR A 203 -14.52 15.78 8.97
N TYR A 204 -14.40 15.69 7.66
CA TYR A 204 -13.38 16.33 6.87
C TYR A 204 -14.00 17.25 5.83
N GLN A 205 -13.40 18.43 5.65
CA GLN A 205 -13.70 19.37 4.59
C GLN A 205 -12.49 20.27 4.38
N TYR A 206 -11.94 20.30 3.17
CA TYR A 206 -10.76 21.09 2.82
C TYR A 206 -11.09 22.03 1.68
N ASN A 207 -10.94 23.32 1.92
CA ASN A 207 -11.37 24.35 0.95
C ASN A 207 -10.30 24.63 -0.12
N ASP A 208 -9.03 24.35 0.18
CA ASP A 208 -7.92 24.49 -0.77
C ASP A 208 -7.45 23.16 -1.36
N GLY A 209 -8.17 22.05 -1.06
CA GLY A 209 -8.01 20.77 -1.72
C GLY A 209 -6.61 20.17 -1.55
N ILE A 210 -5.92 19.87 -2.66
CA ILE A 210 -4.59 19.24 -2.63
C ILE A 210 -3.48 20.16 -2.06
N LYS A 211 -3.69 21.47 -2.01
CA LYS A 211 -2.82 22.40 -1.30
C LYS A 211 -2.85 22.13 0.19
N ASP A 212 -4.06 21.99 0.77
CA ASP A 212 -4.22 21.57 2.17
C ASP A 212 -3.62 20.20 2.43
N TYR A 213 -3.64 19.31 1.41
CA TYR A 213 -3.05 17.98 1.52
C TYR A 213 -1.53 18.03 1.62
N VAL A 214 -0.85 18.80 0.77
CA VAL A 214 0.61 18.99 0.87
C VAL A 214 1.00 19.61 2.21
N ASP A 215 0.27 20.65 2.66
CA ASP A 215 0.49 21.28 3.96
C ASP A 215 0.32 20.27 5.12
N TYR A 216 -0.72 19.43 5.05
CA TYR A 216 -0.93 18.34 6.00
C TYR A 216 0.23 17.34 6.00
N LEU A 217 0.68 16.88 4.81
CA LEU A 217 1.80 15.93 4.68
C LEU A 217 3.11 16.51 5.23
N VAL A 218 3.41 17.78 4.95
CA VAL A 218 4.61 18.47 5.47
C VAL A 218 4.52 18.64 6.99
N LYS A 219 3.36 19.01 7.52
CA LYS A 219 3.11 19.15 8.96
C LYS A 219 3.16 17.80 9.68
N SER A 220 2.59 16.75 9.11
CA SER A 220 2.61 15.42 9.72
C SER A 220 4.03 14.87 9.87
N ARG A 221 4.91 15.19 8.90
CA ARG A 221 6.35 14.88 8.94
C ARG A 221 7.14 15.85 9.82
N LYS A 222 6.53 16.98 10.23
CA LYS A 222 7.19 18.10 10.91
C LYS A 222 8.49 18.53 10.22
N ALA A 223 8.52 18.39 8.92
CA ALA A 223 9.63 18.83 8.11
C ALA A 223 9.62 20.37 8.00
N THR A 224 10.78 21.00 8.05
CA THR A 224 10.89 22.46 7.89
C THR A 224 10.81 22.80 6.41
N PRO A 225 9.84 23.62 5.96
CA PRO A 225 9.76 24.05 4.56
C PRO A 225 10.98 24.90 4.16
N VAL A 226 11.40 24.76 2.91
CA VAL A 226 12.45 25.60 2.28
C VAL A 226 11.85 26.93 1.81
N GLU A 227 10.63 26.89 1.31
CA GLU A 227 9.78 28.04 0.96
C GLU A 227 8.56 28.10 1.89
N PRO A 228 8.06 29.33 2.22
CA PRO A 228 6.99 29.49 3.20
C PRO A 228 5.64 28.95 2.74
N ASP A 229 5.35 29.04 1.44
CA ASP A 229 4.05 28.71 0.88
C ASP A 229 4.10 27.44 0.02
N VAL A 230 3.03 26.65 0.05
CA VAL A 230 2.83 25.52 -0.88
C VAL A 230 2.63 26.09 -2.28
N ILE A 231 3.42 25.63 -3.23
CA ILE A 231 3.28 25.94 -4.65
C ILE A 231 2.12 25.11 -5.18
N ASP A 232 1.08 25.76 -5.68
CA ASP A 232 -0.10 25.07 -6.24
C ASP A 232 -0.57 25.72 -7.53
N PHE A 233 -1.07 24.92 -8.45
CA PHE A 233 -1.69 25.37 -9.68
C PHE A 233 -2.60 24.29 -10.29
N GLU A 234 -3.56 24.77 -11.07
CA GLU A 234 -4.50 23.93 -11.82
C GLU A 234 -4.50 24.31 -13.30
N ALA A 235 -4.82 23.35 -14.15
CA ALA A 235 -5.02 23.55 -15.57
C ALA A 235 -6.00 22.52 -16.14
N GLU A 236 -6.72 22.92 -17.18
CA GLU A 236 -7.69 22.10 -17.89
C GLU A 236 -7.51 22.21 -19.40
N ASP A 237 -7.75 21.11 -20.10
CA ASP A 237 -7.83 21.09 -21.57
C ASP A 237 -9.11 20.33 -21.98
N LEU A 238 -10.17 21.11 -22.23
CA LEU A 238 -11.48 20.59 -22.61
C LEU A 238 -11.46 19.83 -23.94
N LYS A 239 -10.46 20.05 -24.81
CA LYS A 239 -10.38 19.37 -26.11
C LYS A 239 -10.02 17.91 -25.99
N ILE A 240 -9.19 17.60 -25.03
CA ILE A 240 -8.72 16.22 -24.74
C ILE A 240 -9.36 15.65 -23.47
N GLY A 241 -10.26 16.42 -22.82
CA GLY A 241 -10.99 15.99 -21.63
C GLY A 241 -10.09 15.64 -20.45
N ILE A 242 -9.07 16.47 -20.19
CA ILE A 242 -8.12 16.27 -19.07
C ILE A 242 -7.97 17.55 -18.26
N SER A 243 -7.95 17.40 -16.94
CA SER A 243 -7.52 18.44 -16.01
C SER A 243 -6.45 17.91 -15.08
N ALA A 244 -5.62 18.81 -14.54
CA ALA A 244 -4.61 18.50 -13.54
C ALA A 244 -4.60 19.57 -12.46
N GLU A 245 -4.52 19.12 -11.23
CA GLU A 245 -4.22 19.90 -10.04
C GLU A 245 -2.87 19.39 -9.50
N ILE A 246 -1.93 20.30 -9.24
CA ILE A 246 -0.58 19.96 -8.77
C ILE A 246 -0.23 20.88 -7.62
N ALA A 247 0.14 20.29 -6.49
CA ALA A 247 0.65 21.04 -5.34
C ALA A 247 1.98 20.44 -4.86
N MET A 248 2.91 21.29 -4.41
CA MET A 248 4.23 20.84 -3.99
C MET A 248 4.90 21.82 -3.02
N GLN A 249 5.80 21.28 -2.19
CA GLN A 249 6.66 22.08 -1.30
C GLN A 249 7.97 21.32 -1.04
N TRP A 250 9.10 22.01 -1.06
CA TRP A 250 10.38 21.45 -0.62
C TRP A 250 10.58 21.64 0.87
N THR A 251 11.20 20.67 1.48
CA THR A 251 11.51 20.67 2.91
C THR A 251 12.98 20.34 3.14
N THR A 252 13.43 20.46 4.38
CA THR A 252 14.81 20.07 4.77
C THR A 252 15.02 18.55 4.85
N ALA A 253 13.97 17.73 4.62
CA ALA A 253 14.08 16.27 4.58
C ALA A 253 14.99 15.79 3.43
N TYR A 254 15.45 14.55 3.52
CA TYR A 254 16.26 13.90 2.50
C TYR A 254 15.44 12.98 1.58
N SER A 255 14.30 12.50 2.04
CA SER A 255 13.40 11.65 1.26
C SER A 255 12.39 12.46 0.46
N GLU A 256 12.05 12.00 -0.73
CA GLU A 256 10.91 12.52 -1.51
C GLU A 256 9.58 11.90 -1.06
N ALA A 257 8.48 12.60 -1.28
CA ALA A 257 7.11 12.14 -1.14
C ALA A 257 6.27 12.66 -2.29
N VAL A 258 6.19 11.90 -3.35
CA VAL A 258 5.34 12.21 -4.51
C VAL A 258 4.16 11.26 -4.50
N HIS A 259 2.95 11.83 -4.36
CA HIS A 259 1.69 11.09 -4.36
C HIS A 259 0.89 11.44 -5.61
N THR A 260 0.45 10.43 -6.34
CA THR A 260 -0.20 10.62 -7.63
C THR A 260 -1.57 9.97 -7.66
N PHE A 261 -2.51 10.66 -8.31
CA PHE A 261 -3.92 10.27 -8.37
C PHE A 261 -4.47 10.46 -9.77
N ALA A 262 -5.34 9.56 -10.19
CA ALA A 262 -6.11 9.68 -11.43
C ALA A 262 -7.59 9.42 -11.12
N ASN A 263 -8.46 10.39 -11.39
CA ASN A 263 -9.88 10.37 -11.03
C ASN A 263 -10.10 9.96 -9.57
N THR A 264 -9.40 10.62 -8.65
CA THR A 264 -9.39 10.38 -7.19
C THR A 264 -8.79 9.05 -6.72
N ILE A 265 -8.44 8.16 -7.64
CA ILE A 265 -7.85 6.85 -7.34
C ILE A 265 -6.33 7.02 -7.18
N SER A 266 -5.78 6.48 -6.09
CA SER A 266 -4.33 6.49 -5.84
C SER A 266 -3.60 5.57 -6.81
N THR A 267 -2.68 6.16 -7.60
CA THR A 267 -1.83 5.41 -8.52
C THR A 267 -0.52 5.05 -7.84
N THR A 268 -0.55 4.00 -7.02
CA THR A 268 0.60 3.59 -6.20
C THR A 268 1.84 3.18 -7.00
N GLU A 269 1.65 2.77 -8.25
CA GLU A 269 2.71 2.46 -9.21
C GLU A 269 2.99 3.62 -10.16
N GLY A 270 2.42 4.80 -9.90
CA GLY A 270 2.59 5.99 -10.72
C GLY A 270 1.87 5.91 -12.06
N GLY A 271 2.59 6.18 -13.14
CA GLY A 271 2.08 6.17 -14.50
C GLY A 271 2.47 7.42 -15.28
N THR A 272 1.85 7.60 -16.42
CA THR A 272 2.22 8.63 -17.40
C THR A 272 2.17 10.06 -16.85
N HIS A 273 1.24 10.38 -15.95
CA HIS A 273 1.15 11.70 -15.29
C HIS A 273 2.34 11.95 -14.35
N GLU A 274 2.77 10.95 -13.59
CA GLU A 274 3.97 11.03 -12.74
C GLU A 274 5.24 11.16 -13.58
N GLU A 275 5.35 10.38 -14.66
CA GLU A 275 6.49 10.49 -15.60
C GLU A 275 6.57 11.91 -16.19
N GLY A 276 5.43 12.50 -16.57
CA GLY A 276 5.35 13.86 -17.08
C GLY A 276 5.79 14.90 -16.03
N PHE A 277 5.33 14.75 -14.79
CA PHE A 277 5.72 15.59 -13.66
C PHE A 277 7.23 15.53 -13.39
N ARG A 278 7.78 14.32 -13.21
CA ARG A 278 9.21 14.10 -12.89
C ARG A 278 10.13 14.64 -13.98
N ALA A 279 9.80 14.37 -15.25
CA ALA A 279 10.59 14.83 -16.39
C ALA A 279 10.56 16.36 -16.52
N ALA A 280 9.39 16.99 -16.42
CA ALA A 280 9.25 18.43 -16.52
C ALA A 280 9.96 19.16 -15.39
N LEU A 281 9.78 18.68 -14.15
CA LEU A 281 10.41 19.26 -12.96
C LEU A 281 11.94 19.29 -13.10
N THR A 282 12.54 18.15 -13.43
CA THR A 282 14.01 18.05 -13.60
C THR A 282 14.52 18.93 -14.72
N SER A 283 13.81 18.96 -15.85
CA SER A 283 14.18 19.79 -17.01
C SER A 283 14.09 21.28 -16.71
N LEU A 284 12.98 21.71 -16.08
CA LEU A 284 12.74 23.12 -15.73
C LEU A 284 13.78 23.65 -14.74
N VAL A 285 14.03 22.91 -13.66
CA VAL A 285 15.01 23.30 -12.63
C VAL A 285 16.40 23.47 -13.24
N ASN A 286 16.85 22.52 -14.08
CA ASN A 286 18.15 22.64 -14.76
C ASN A 286 18.21 23.82 -15.72
N ARG A 287 17.16 24.04 -16.51
CA ARG A 287 17.06 25.17 -17.45
C ARG A 287 17.14 26.50 -16.69
N TYR A 288 16.28 26.70 -15.69
CA TYR A 288 16.24 27.92 -14.91
C TYR A 288 17.55 28.19 -14.16
N ALA A 289 18.15 27.15 -13.57
CA ALA A 289 19.42 27.27 -12.87
C ALA A 289 20.57 27.78 -13.80
N ARG A 290 20.56 27.37 -15.07
CA ARG A 290 21.53 27.84 -16.07
C ARG A 290 21.19 29.23 -16.57
N GLU A 291 19.96 29.55 -16.89
CA GLU A 291 19.50 30.86 -17.33
C GLU A 291 19.80 31.96 -16.29
N LYS A 292 19.65 31.66 -15.01
CA LYS A 292 19.95 32.58 -13.91
C LYS A 292 21.42 32.49 -13.41
N ASN A 293 22.30 31.73 -14.10
CA ASN A 293 23.70 31.51 -13.74
C ASN A 293 23.92 30.92 -12.32
N ILE A 294 22.96 30.18 -11.77
CA ILE A 294 23.09 29.46 -10.50
C ILE A 294 23.97 28.21 -10.72
N LEU A 295 23.75 27.50 -11.82
CA LEU A 295 24.64 26.46 -12.37
C LEU A 295 25.51 27.06 -13.46
N LYS A 296 26.82 26.82 -13.40
CA LYS A 296 27.79 27.26 -14.43
C LYS A 296 27.83 26.24 -15.59
N ASP A 297 28.25 26.68 -16.77
CA ASP A 297 28.33 25.80 -17.97
C ASP A 297 29.19 24.55 -17.76
N LYS A 298 30.16 24.58 -16.87
CA LYS A 298 31.06 23.48 -16.52
C LYS A 298 30.46 22.48 -15.50
N ASP A 299 29.38 22.88 -14.81
CA ASP A 299 28.77 22.05 -13.79
C ASP A 299 27.88 21.00 -14.47
N GLU A 300 27.83 19.79 -13.92
CA GLU A 300 26.92 18.75 -14.40
C GLU A 300 25.47 19.15 -14.14
N ASN A 301 24.54 18.63 -14.94
CA ASN A 301 23.12 18.79 -14.67
C ASN A 301 22.73 18.06 -13.38
N LEU A 302 21.76 18.63 -12.65
CA LEU A 302 21.12 18.00 -11.51
C LEU A 302 20.33 16.79 -11.98
N SER A 303 20.47 15.65 -11.31
CA SER A 303 19.62 14.48 -11.54
C SER A 303 18.21 14.72 -11.00
N GLY A 304 17.27 13.86 -11.39
CA GLY A 304 15.92 13.88 -10.83
C GLY A 304 15.92 13.73 -9.31
N ASP A 305 16.70 12.78 -8.76
CA ASP A 305 16.84 12.58 -7.32
C ASP A 305 17.37 13.83 -6.60
N ASP A 306 18.35 14.53 -7.20
CA ASP A 306 18.87 15.78 -6.61
C ASP A 306 17.77 16.86 -6.51
N VAL A 307 16.94 16.98 -7.56
CA VAL A 307 15.87 17.98 -7.64
C VAL A 307 14.72 17.66 -6.69
N ARG A 308 14.42 16.36 -6.49
CA ARG A 308 13.31 15.90 -5.66
C ARG A 308 13.69 15.61 -4.20
N GLU A 309 14.97 15.76 -3.82
CA GLU A 309 15.36 15.61 -2.42
C GLU A 309 14.57 16.57 -1.53
N GLY A 310 13.80 16.02 -0.57
CA GLY A 310 12.94 16.75 0.35
C GLY A 310 11.65 17.29 -0.26
N LEU A 311 11.31 16.96 -1.51
CA LEU A 311 10.07 17.34 -2.15
C LEU A 311 8.89 16.56 -1.57
N THR A 312 7.84 17.25 -1.19
CA THR A 312 6.49 16.71 -0.96
C THR A 312 5.58 17.23 -2.05
N ALA A 313 4.96 16.37 -2.83
CA ALA A 313 4.10 16.76 -3.95
C ALA A 313 2.88 15.86 -4.07
N VAL A 314 1.76 16.45 -4.50
CA VAL A 314 0.53 15.77 -4.89
C VAL A 314 0.21 16.15 -6.33
N VAL A 315 0.05 15.14 -7.19
CA VAL A 315 -0.32 15.28 -8.60
C VAL A 315 -1.64 14.56 -8.81
N SER A 316 -2.70 15.30 -9.04
CA SER A 316 -4.05 14.79 -9.29
C SER A 316 -4.48 15.12 -10.71
N VAL A 317 -4.81 14.10 -11.51
CA VAL A 317 -5.37 14.28 -12.85
C VAL A 317 -6.78 13.73 -12.91
N LYS A 318 -7.65 14.40 -13.67
CA LYS A 318 -8.99 13.92 -13.99
C LYS A 318 -9.10 13.76 -15.50
N LEU A 319 -9.51 12.59 -15.94
CA LEU A 319 -9.68 12.24 -17.36
C LEU A 319 -11.10 11.76 -17.60
N THR A 320 -11.68 12.13 -18.74
CA THR A 320 -13.00 11.63 -19.16
C THR A 320 -12.96 10.11 -19.38
N THR A 321 -11.85 9.58 -19.90
CA THR A 321 -11.66 8.15 -20.19
C THR A 321 -10.30 7.69 -19.65
N PRO A 322 -10.18 7.42 -18.33
CA PRO A 322 -8.92 6.94 -17.76
C PRO A 322 -8.63 5.50 -18.21
N GLN A 323 -7.37 5.25 -18.57
CA GLN A 323 -6.87 3.92 -18.94
C GLN A 323 -5.83 3.50 -17.90
N PHE A 324 -6.11 2.42 -17.19
CA PHE A 324 -5.20 1.88 -16.18
C PHE A 324 -4.55 0.59 -16.66
N GLU A 325 -3.32 0.36 -16.22
CA GLU A 325 -2.68 -0.93 -16.39
C GLU A 325 -3.20 -1.90 -15.29
N GLY A 326 -4.23 -2.68 -15.62
CA GLY A 326 -4.83 -3.67 -14.72
C GLY A 326 -6.06 -3.20 -13.93
N GLN A 327 -6.76 -4.17 -13.34
CA GLN A 327 -8.03 -3.97 -12.63
C GLN A 327 -7.86 -3.19 -11.32
N THR A 328 -6.73 -3.30 -10.67
CA THR A 328 -6.43 -2.61 -9.40
C THR A 328 -6.22 -1.10 -9.55
N LYS A 329 -6.18 -0.61 -10.80
CA LYS A 329 -6.07 0.81 -11.15
C LYS A 329 -4.82 1.51 -10.55
N THR A 330 -3.77 0.73 -10.28
CA THR A 330 -2.55 1.22 -9.59
C THR A 330 -1.63 2.06 -10.45
N LYS A 331 -1.76 1.97 -11.79
CA LYS A 331 -0.91 2.68 -12.75
C LYS A 331 -1.71 3.26 -13.90
N LEU A 332 -1.52 4.56 -14.17
CA LEU A 332 -2.17 5.25 -15.29
C LEU A 332 -1.39 5.08 -16.60
N GLY A 333 -2.08 4.65 -17.66
CA GLY A 333 -1.50 4.37 -18.98
C GLY A 333 -1.71 5.46 -20.05
N ASN A 334 -2.61 6.42 -19.85
CA ASN A 334 -2.95 7.47 -20.83
C ASN A 334 -1.73 8.29 -21.27
N SER A 335 -1.26 8.14 -22.49
CA SER A 335 -0.08 8.86 -23.01
C SER A 335 -0.27 10.38 -23.07
N GLU A 336 -1.51 10.86 -23.30
CA GLU A 336 -1.86 12.29 -23.31
C GLU A 336 -1.66 12.94 -21.94
N ALA A 337 -1.83 12.20 -20.84
CA ALA A 337 -1.62 12.71 -19.49
C ALA A 337 -0.17 13.13 -19.27
N LYS A 338 0.80 12.36 -19.78
CA LYS A 338 2.23 12.69 -19.72
C LYS A 338 2.52 14.05 -20.36
N THR A 339 2.08 14.21 -21.60
CA THR A 339 2.33 15.44 -22.37
C THR A 339 1.63 16.64 -21.74
N PHE A 340 0.39 16.45 -21.26
CA PHE A 340 -0.39 17.50 -20.64
C PHE A 340 0.28 17.98 -19.33
N VAL A 341 0.57 17.07 -18.41
CA VAL A 341 1.23 17.40 -17.14
C VAL A 341 2.59 18.03 -17.36
N GLN A 342 3.37 17.52 -18.34
CA GLN A 342 4.67 18.08 -18.69
C GLN A 342 4.57 19.53 -19.16
N ARG A 343 3.56 19.86 -19.99
CA ARG A 343 3.29 21.22 -20.43
C ARG A 343 2.89 22.11 -19.25
N VAL A 344 1.90 21.69 -18.48
CA VAL A 344 1.39 22.44 -17.32
C VAL A 344 2.50 22.76 -16.33
N MET A 345 3.34 21.77 -15.99
CA MET A 345 4.49 21.94 -15.12
C MET A 345 5.48 22.96 -15.69
N THR A 346 5.80 22.85 -16.98
CA THR A 346 6.79 23.74 -17.63
C THR A 346 6.31 25.18 -17.62
N ASP A 347 5.04 25.41 -17.93
CA ASP A 347 4.46 26.74 -18.01
C ASP A 347 4.22 27.34 -16.61
N LYS A 348 3.43 26.67 -15.79
CA LYS A 348 2.98 27.20 -14.50
C LYS A 348 4.10 27.30 -13.46
N LEU A 349 4.94 26.27 -13.32
CA LEU A 349 6.07 26.33 -12.39
C LEU A 349 7.16 27.27 -12.92
N GLY A 350 7.31 27.39 -14.25
CA GLY A 350 8.19 28.38 -14.86
C GLY A 350 7.78 29.81 -14.51
N ASP A 351 6.50 30.15 -14.66
CA ASP A 351 5.93 31.44 -14.28
C ASP A 351 6.10 31.70 -12.76
N TRP A 352 5.92 30.66 -11.94
CA TRP A 352 6.11 30.77 -10.50
C TRP A 352 7.57 31.06 -10.13
N PHE A 353 8.55 30.37 -10.76
CA PHE A 353 9.98 30.64 -10.55
C PHE A 353 10.37 32.05 -10.95
N ASP A 354 9.83 32.57 -12.04
CA ASP A 354 10.11 33.95 -12.48
C ASP A 354 9.49 35.00 -11.57
N SER A 355 8.33 34.70 -10.95
CA SER A 355 7.67 35.60 -9.99
C SER A 355 8.22 35.48 -8.56
N HIS A 356 8.90 34.37 -8.21
CA HIS A 356 9.46 34.08 -6.89
C HIS A 356 10.97 33.70 -6.97
N PRO A 357 11.82 34.59 -7.47
CA PRO A 357 13.23 34.28 -7.77
C PRO A 357 14.08 33.92 -6.54
N SER A 358 13.70 34.41 -5.36
CA SER A 358 14.38 34.10 -4.10
C SER A 358 14.15 32.67 -3.67
N GLU A 359 12.88 32.25 -3.70
CA GLU A 359 12.40 30.94 -3.35
C GLU A 359 12.92 29.89 -4.35
N ALA A 360 12.81 30.19 -5.65
CA ALA A 360 13.38 29.37 -6.72
C ALA A 360 14.88 29.13 -6.54
N LYS A 361 15.62 30.17 -6.13
CA LYS A 361 17.06 30.06 -5.83
C LYS A 361 17.31 29.14 -4.62
N ASN A 362 16.50 29.21 -3.57
CA ASN A 362 16.64 28.35 -2.39
C ASN A 362 16.39 26.89 -2.75
N ILE A 363 15.34 26.59 -3.52
CA ILE A 363 15.02 25.24 -4.04
C ILE A 363 16.21 24.71 -4.86
N ILE A 364 16.72 25.49 -5.80
CA ILE A 364 17.86 25.08 -6.64
C ILE A 364 19.12 24.88 -5.81
N GLN A 365 19.35 25.73 -4.81
CA GLN A 365 20.53 25.61 -3.93
C GLN A 365 20.48 24.30 -3.13
N LYS A 366 19.31 23.90 -2.62
CA LYS A 366 19.11 22.60 -1.99
C LYS A 366 19.43 21.44 -2.95
N ALA A 367 18.93 21.50 -4.18
CA ALA A 367 19.21 20.48 -5.20
C ALA A 367 20.72 20.41 -5.54
N ILE A 368 21.43 21.55 -5.56
CA ILE A 368 22.89 21.57 -5.75
C ILE A 368 23.61 20.92 -4.56
N GLU A 369 23.16 21.13 -3.34
CA GLU A 369 23.73 20.50 -2.14
C GLU A 369 23.53 18.99 -2.17
N ALA A 370 22.34 18.51 -2.55
CA ALA A 370 22.04 17.09 -2.78
C ALA A 370 22.97 16.49 -3.85
N SER A 371 23.12 17.16 -4.99
CA SER A 371 24.02 16.72 -6.07
C SER A 371 25.47 16.62 -5.61
N ARG A 372 25.97 17.60 -4.84
CA ARG A 372 27.33 17.55 -4.29
C ARG A 372 27.51 16.37 -3.34
N ALA A 373 26.54 16.11 -2.47
CA ALA A 373 26.56 14.97 -1.56
C ALA A 373 26.59 13.64 -2.34
N ARG A 374 25.74 13.48 -3.35
CA ARG A 374 25.69 12.29 -4.23
C ARG A 374 27.02 12.08 -4.98
N LEU A 375 27.57 13.12 -5.58
CA LEU A 375 28.85 13.05 -6.31
C LEU A 375 30.02 12.72 -5.38
N ALA A 376 30.04 13.29 -4.17
CA ALA A 376 31.04 12.96 -3.15
C ALA A 376 30.95 11.49 -2.73
N ALA A 377 29.76 10.97 -2.51
CA ALA A 377 29.51 9.57 -2.19
C ALA A 377 29.97 8.65 -3.34
N LYS A 378 29.60 8.96 -4.59
CA LYS A 378 30.05 8.22 -5.78
C LYS A 378 31.58 8.18 -5.89
N LYS A 379 32.24 9.31 -5.72
CA LYS A 379 33.71 9.40 -5.76
C LYS A 379 34.40 8.62 -4.64
N ALA A 380 33.83 8.65 -3.44
CA ALA A 380 34.32 7.84 -2.30
C ALA A 380 34.22 6.35 -2.62
N ARG A 381 33.08 5.91 -3.18
CA ARG A 381 32.85 4.52 -3.61
C ARG A 381 33.81 4.08 -4.72
N GLU A 382 34.03 4.90 -5.73
CA GLU A 382 34.99 4.61 -6.81
C GLU A 382 36.42 4.49 -6.28
N ASN A 383 36.82 5.34 -5.32
CA ASN A 383 38.12 5.27 -4.69
C ASN A 383 38.29 4.00 -3.84
N THR A 384 37.25 3.57 -3.13
CA THR A 384 37.24 2.32 -2.37
C THR A 384 37.30 1.12 -3.32
N ARG A 385 36.51 1.12 -4.38
CA ARG A 385 36.50 0.08 -5.41
C ARG A 385 37.86 -0.06 -6.14
N ARG A 386 38.56 1.05 -6.41
CA ARG A 386 39.92 1.02 -6.97
C ARG A 386 40.93 0.39 -6.02
N LYS A 387 40.73 0.51 -4.70
CA LYS A 387 41.57 -0.16 -3.69
C LYS A 387 41.27 -1.65 -3.60
N SER A 388 40.03 -2.07 -3.84
CA SER A 388 39.58 -3.49 -3.76
C SER A 388 39.71 -4.29 -5.06
N ILE A 389 40.22 -3.68 -6.15
CA ILE A 389 40.49 -4.42 -7.42
C ILE A 389 41.56 -5.51 -7.25
N PHE A 390 42.31 -5.50 -6.13
CA PHE A 390 43.27 -6.55 -5.79
C PHE A 390 42.70 -7.67 -4.87
N GLU A 391 41.45 -7.52 -4.38
CA GLU A 391 40.75 -8.56 -3.59
C GLU A 391 39.43 -8.88 -4.26
N SER A 392 39.33 -10.10 -4.80
CA SER A 392 38.19 -10.76 -5.46
C SER A 392 36.82 -10.08 -5.48
N ALA A 393 36.37 -9.78 -6.68
CA ALA A 393 34.98 -9.72 -7.15
C ALA A 393 33.85 -9.49 -6.13
N GLY A 394 33.60 -8.28 -5.72
CA GLY A 394 32.30 -7.62 -5.77
C GLY A 394 31.14 -8.04 -4.85
N MET A 395 31.20 -9.16 -4.18
CA MET A 395 30.12 -9.63 -3.29
C MET A 395 30.44 -9.37 -1.82
N PRO A 396 29.44 -9.08 -0.97
CA PRO A 396 29.67 -8.89 0.46
C PRO A 396 30.28 -10.15 1.10
N ASP A 397 31.33 -9.99 1.89
CA ASP A 397 32.02 -11.11 2.57
C ASP A 397 31.11 -11.99 3.40
N LYS A 398 30.03 -11.43 3.93
CA LYS A 398 29.06 -12.13 4.77
C LYS A 398 27.97 -12.83 3.99
N LEU A 399 27.78 -12.52 2.72
CA LEU A 399 26.76 -13.17 1.91
C LEU A 399 27.17 -14.62 1.66
N LYS A 400 26.33 -15.55 2.08
CA LYS A 400 26.41 -16.96 1.68
C LYS A 400 25.43 -17.17 0.54
N ASP A 401 25.93 -16.98 -0.69
CA ASP A 401 25.14 -16.99 -1.90
C ASP A 401 24.62 -18.40 -2.25
N CYS A 402 23.57 -18.45 -3.07
CA CYS A 402 23.04 -19.68 -3.65
C CYS A 402 23.78 -20.05 -4.94
N GLN A 403 23.57 -21.27 -5.41
CA GLN A 403 24.23 -21.80 -6.59
C GLN A 403 23.50 -21.46 -7.89
N SER A 404 22.16 -21.32 -7.86
CA SER A 404 21.37 -20.98 -9.01
C SER A 404 21.60 -19.51 -9.41
N ASN A 405 21.58 -19.26 -10.73
CA ASN A 405 21.63 -17.91 -11.31
C ASN A 405 20.27 -17.48 -11.87
N ASN A 406 19.22 -18.28 -11.70
CA ASN A 406 17.86 -17.91 -12.06
C ASN A 406 17.21 -17.11 -10.92
N PRO A 407 16.97 -15.78 -11.08
CA PRO A 407 16.42 -14.95 -10.01
C PRO A 407 15.04 -15.42 -9.51
N GLU A 408 14.22 -16.03 -10.38
CA GLU A 408 12.87 -16.51 -10.05
C GLU A 408 12.88 -17.63 -9.00
N GLU A 409 13.94 -18.46 -9.01
CA GLU A 409 14.12 -19.57 -8.07
C GLU A 409 14.91 -19.15 -6.82
N CYS A 410 15.63 -18.01 -6.91
CA CYS A 410 16.55 -17.58 -5.87
C CYS A 410 15.86 -16.76 -4.79
N GLU A 411 16.19 -17.06 -3.55
CA GLU A 411 15.69 -16.41 -2.35
C GLU A 411 16.86 -15.86 -1.52
N LEU A 412 16.73 -14.61 -1.06
CA LEU A 412 17.67 -13.99 -0.14
C LEU A 412 17.04 -13.85 1.25
N PHE A 413 17.58 -14.55 2.24
CA PHE A 413 17.20 -14.36 3.64
C PHE A 413 18.10 -13.31 4.27
N ILE A 414 17.50 -12.22 4.73
CA ILE A 414 18.14 -11.20 5.56
C ILE A 414 17.91 -11.60 7.01
N VAL A 415 18.96 -12.05 7.70
CA VAL A 415 18.86 -12.70 9.01
C VAL A 415 19.46 -11.82 10.10
N GLU A 416 18.75 -11.66 11.21
CA GLU A 416 19.26 -10.96 12.38
C GLU A 416 20.35 -11.74 13.09
N GLY A 417 21.54 -11.15 13.17
CA GLY A 417 22.66 -11.63 13.95
C GLY A 417 23.43 -12.81 13.35
N ASP A 418 24.63 -13.00 13.86
CA ASP A 418 25.54 -14.07 13.38
C ASP A 418 25.10 -15.46 13.90
N SER A 419 24.38 -15.55 15.03
CA SER A 419 23.91 -16.82 15.62
C SER A 419 22.81 -17.45 14.78
N ALA A 420 21.73 -16.72 14.55
CA ALA A 420 20.64 -17.17 13.68
C ALA A 420 21.12 -17.34 12.23
N GLY A 421 22.01 -16.45 11.76
CA GLY A 421 22.68 -16.58 10.47
C GLY A 421 23.45 -17.90 10.33
N GLY A 422 24.13 -18.34 11.38
CA GLY A 422 24.84 -19.65 11.40
C GLY A 422 23.90 -20.83 11.26
N SER A 423 22.79 -20.85 12.00
CA SER A 423 21.76 -21.89 11.87
C SER A 423 21.10 -21.87 10.48
N ALA A 424 20.79 -20.67 9.94
CA ALA A 424 20.20 -20.51 8.61
C ALA A 424 21.15 -21.02 7.50
N ILE A 425 22.46 -20.73 7.60
CA ILE A 425 23.46 -21.21 6.64
C ILE A 425 23.56 -22.75 6.66
N GLN A 426 23.43 -23.38 7.83
CA GLN A 426 23.45 -24.83 7.95
C GLN A 426 22.16 -25.49 7.44
N GLY A 427 21.01 -24.85 7.68
CA GLY A 427 19.70 -25.40 7.34
C GLY A 427 19.24 -25.14 5.90
N ARG A 428 19.78 -24.12 5.23
CA ARG A 428 19.30 -23.66 3.92
C ARG A 428 19.44 -24.71 2.79
N ASN A 429 18.61 -24.55 1.76
CA ASN A 429 18.89 -25.15 0.46
C ASN A 429 19.99 -24.33 -0.26
N PRO A 430 21.22 -24.85 -0.39
CA PRO A 430 22.31 -24.09 -1.01
C PRO A 430 22.14 -23.85 -2.52
N ILE A 431 21.20 -24.52 -3.17
CA ILE A 431 20.93 -24.34 -4.60
C ILE A 431 20.20 -23.01 -4.84
N THR A 432 19.15 -22.73 -4.05
CA THR A 432 18.25 -21.61 -4.31
C THR A 432 18.22 -20.55 -3.21
N GLN A 433 18.75 -20.85 -2.01
CA GLN A 433 18.67 -19.95 -0.87
C GLN A 433 20.01 -19.32 -0.50
N ALA A 434 20.06 -18.00 -0.51
CA ALA A 434 21.17 -17.18 -0.05
C ALA A 434 20.88 -16.62 1.34
N ILE A 435 21.92 -16.46 2.19
CA ILE A 435 21.81 -15.91 3.55
C ILE A 435 22.72 -14.70 3.69
N LEU A 436 22.15 -13.58 4.12
CA LEU A 436 22.87 -12.35 4.50
C LEU A 436 22.66 -12.06 5.99
N PRO A 437 23.58 -12.42 6.88
CA PRO A 437 23.50 -12.04 8.28
C PRO A 437 23.75 -10.55 8.47
N LEU A 438 22.86 -9.86 9.16
CA LEU A 438 23.04 -8.46 9.54
C LEU A 438 23.53 -8.37 10.99
N ARG A 439 24.53 -7.52 11.25
CA ARG A 439 24.99 -7.23 12.61
C ARG A 439 24.21 -6.07 13.21
N GLY A 440 23.17 -6.41 13.97
CA GLY A 440 22.34 -5.42 14.67
C GLY A 440 21.49 -4.56 13.74
N LYS A 441 21.06 -3.43 14.25
CA LYS A 441 20.16 -2.50 13.57
C LYS A 441 20.88 -1.80 12.43
N ILE A 442 20.31 -1.81 11.22
CA ILE A 442 20.84 -1.04 10.10
C ILE A 442 20.57 0.46 10.31
N LEU A 443 21.28 1.30 9.56
CA LEU A 443 21.07 2.75 9.60
C LEU A 443 19.62 3.08 9.20
N ASN A 444 18.99 3.95 9.98
CA ASN A 444 17.66 4.46 9.65
C ASN A 444 17.74 5.39 8.43
N THR A 445 17.25 4.91 7.29
CA THR A 445 17.29 5.61 6.00
C THR A 445 16.26 6.72 5.88
N GLU A 446 15.29 6.81 6.78
CA GLU A 446 14.35 7.93 6.87
C GLU A 446 15.06 9.24 7.29
N ARG A 447 16.08 9.11 8.16
CA ARG A 447 16.82 10.23 8.74
C ARG A 447 18.18 10.50 8.12
N ALA A 448 18.70 9.52 7.38
CA ALA A 448 20.05 9.60 6.87
C ALA A 448 20.08 10.27 5.49
N SER A 449 21.04 11.18 5.30
CA SER A 449 21.37 11.64 3.96
C SER A 449 21.93 10.48 3.11
N LEU A 450 21.78 10.59 1.80
CA LEU A 450 22.27 9.59 0.85
C LEU A 450 23.76 9.29 1.03
N ASP A 451 24.59 10.33 1.28
CA ASP A 451 26.03 10.18 1.55
C ASP A 451 26.29 9.34 2.81
N ARG A 452 25.50 9.53 3.87
CA ARG A 452 25.63 8.75 5.10
C ARG A 452 25.12 7.32 4.91
N MET A 453 24.06 7.14 4.15
CA MET A 453 23.52 5.85 3.79
C MET A 453 24.56 5.02 3.03
N MET A 454 25.20 5.60 2.01
CA MET A 454 26.22 4.93 1.19
C MET A 454 27.54 4.67 1.89
N LYS A 455 27.80 5.29 3.04
CA LYS A 455 28.95 5.00 3.91
C LYS A 455 28.67 3.87 4.90
N SER A 456 27.43 3.39 4.98
CA SER A 456 27.06 2.26 5.85
C SER A 456 27.40 0.95 5.17
N GLU A 457 28.40 0.22 5.67
CA GLU A 457 28.81 -1.09 5.14
C GLU A 457 27.67 -2.10 5.08
N THR A 458 26.74 -2.05 6.03
CA THR A 458 25.59 -2.95 6.09
C THR A 458 24.60 -2.65 4.96
N ILE A 459 24.29 -1.37 4.71
CA ILE A 459 23.41 -0.96 3.61
C ILE A 459 24.06 -1.22 2.26
N GLU A 460 25.34 -0.90 2.11
CA GLU A 460 26.10 -1.21 0.90
C GLU A 460 26.10 -2.71 0.60
N SER A 461 26.31 -3.53 1.62
CA SER A 461 26.24 -5.00 1.49
C SER A 461 24.87 -5.48 1.03
N LEU A 462 23.79 -4.91 1.57
CA LEU A 462 22.42 -5.26 1.21
C LEU A 462 22.10 -4.85 -0.23
N ILE A 463 22.39 -3.60 -0.63
CA ILE A 463 22.21 -3.11 -2.00
C ILE A 463 23.01 -3.98 -3.00
N THR A 464 24.24 -4.32 -2.65
CA THR A 464 25.11 -5.14 -3.50
C THR A 464 24.60 -6.58 -3.61
N ALA A 465 24.12 -7.17 -2.51
CA ALA A 465 23.53 -8.51 -2.52
C ALA A 465 22.28 -8.58 -3.40
N VAL A 466 21.36 -7.61 -3.26
CA VAL A 466 20.14 -7.53 -4.07
C VAL A 466 20.45 -7.33 -5.56
N GLY A 467 21.41 -6.47 -5.92
CA GLY A 467 21.93 -6.31 -7.27
C GLY A 467 21.23 -5.29 -8.15
N GLY A 468 20.03 -4.82 -7.80
CA GLY A 468 19.20 -3.88 -8.59
C GLY A 468 19.63 -2.42 -8.53
N GLY A 469 20.54 -2.03 -7.60
CA GLY A 469 20.86 -0.62 -7.34
C GLY A 469 19.92 0.03 -6.32
N TYR A 470 19.72 1.34 -6.41
CA TYR A 470 18.86 2.10 -5.49
C TYR A 470 18.39 3.41 -6.13
N GLY A 471 17.28 4.01 -5.63
CA GLY A 471 16.75 5.28 -6.10
C GLY A 471 16.30 5.23 -7.56
N GLU A 472 16.56 6.28 -8.33
CA GLU A 472 16.24 6.33 -9.78
C GLU A 472 17.07 5.36 -10.63
N ASP A 473 18.26 4.99 -10.18
CA ASP A 473 19.12 4.01 -10.86
C ASP A 473 18.69 2.56 -10.59
N PHE A 474 17.62 2.34 -9.82
CA PHE A 474 17.14 1.01 -9.49
C PHE A 474 16.56 0.31 -10.73
N ASP A 475 17.11 -0.85 -11.05
CA ASP A 475 16.70 -1.67 -12.20
C ASP A 475 16.21 -3.05 -11.70
N LEU A 476 14.90 -3.28 -11.76
CA LEU A 476 14.26 -4.51 -11.33
C LEU A 476 14.79 -5.75 -12.07
N ASN A 477 15.19 -5.59 -13.36
CA ASN A 477 15.71 -6.69 -14.16
C ASN A 477 17.11 -7.15 -13.72
N LYS A 478 17.80 -6.37 -12.90
CA LYS A 478 19.13 -6.73 -12.35
C LYS A 478 19.05 -7.33 -10.95
N VAL A 479 17.85 -7.43 -10.39
CA VAL A 479 17.64 -8.04 -9.08
C VAL A 479 17.95 -9.53 -9.15
N ARG A 480 18.75 -10.00 -8.21
CA ARG A 480 19.28 -11.37 -8.19
C ARG A 480 18.38 -12.39 -7.52
N TYR A 481 17.38 -11.93 -6.76
CA TYR A 481 16.46 -12.77 -5.98
C TYR A 481 15.04 -12.22 -6.09
N HIS A 482 14.13 -13.00 -6.64
CA HIS A 482 12.71 -12.61 -6.72
C HIS A 482 11.95 -12.88 -5.41
N LYS A 483 12.66 -13.38 -4.39
CA LYS A 483 12.16 -13.38 -3.00
C LYS A 483 13.25 -12.89 -2.07
N VAL A 484 13.00 -11.74 -1.44
CA VAL A 484 13.84 -11.20 -0.37
C VAL A 484 13.04 -11.29 0.93
N ILE A 485 13.51 -12.12 1.84
CA ILE A 485 12.80 -12.54 3.04
C ILE A 485 13.50 -11.96 4.26
N ILE A 486 12.84 -11.05 4.97
CA ILE A 486 13.31 -10.51 6.24
C ILE A 486 12.99 -11.51 7.34
N MET A 487 14.01 -12.03 8.00
CA MET A 487 13.89 -13.03 9.05
C MET A 487 14.53 -12.47 10.34
N ALA A 488 13.69 -11.93 11.21
CA ALA A 488 14.06 -11.28 12.47
C ALA A 488 13.45 -12.03 13.66
N ASP A 489 14.03 -11.82 14.84
CA ASP A 489 13.55 -12.40 16.08
C ASP A 489 12.13 -11.92 16.43
N ALA A 490 11.36 -12.73 17.16
CA ALA A 490 9.99 -12.42 17.56
C ALA A 490 9.95 -11.51 18.82
N ASP A 491 10.82 -10.51 18.88
CA ASP A 491 10.92 -9.55 19.97
C ASP A 491 10.85 -8.09 19.45
N VAL A 492 10.93 -7.12 20.35
CA VAL A 492 10.86 -5.70 20.00
C VAL A 492 12.03 -5.21 19.15
N ASP A 493 13.22 -5.81 19.32
CA ASP A 493 14.42 -5.48 18.55
C ASP A 493 14.31 -6.04 17.13
N GLY A 494 13.86 -7.29 16.98
CA GLY A 494 13.61 -7.90 15.68
C GLY A 494 12.52 -7.16 14.88
N ALA A 495 11.43 -6.76 15.52
CA ALA A 495 10.41 -5.93 14.89
C ALA A 495 10.98 -4.58 14.40
N HIS A 496 11.88 -3.96 15.18
CA HIS A 496 12.56 -2.74 14.76
C HIS A 496 13.52 -2.98 13.59
N ILE A 497 14.29 -4.07 13.59
CA ILE A 497 15.18 -4.45 12.47
C ILE A 497 14.38 -4.69 11.20
N ALA A 498 13.25 -5.38 11.29
CA ALA A 498 12.34 -5.57 10.16
C ALA A 498 11.85 -4.22 9.62
N THR A 499 11.39 -3.31 10.50
CA THR A 499 10.93 -1.97 10.11
C THR A 499 12.04 -1.14 9.45
N LEU A 500 13.28 -1.20 9.93
CA LEU A 500 14.41 -0.51 9.30
C LEU A 500 14.69 -1.03 7.87
N ASN A 501 14.64 -2.36 7.67
CA ASN A 501 14.80 -2.95 6.35
C ASN A 501 13.63 -2.55 5.42
N LEU A 502 12.40 -2.60 5.91
CA LEU A 502 11.22 -2.15 5.15
C LEU A 502 11.32 -0.67 4.77
N THR A 503 11.84 0.19 5.67
CA THR A 503 12.10 1.61 5.38
C THR A 503 13.07 1.77 4.21
N LEU A 504 14.16 1.00 4.18
CA LEU A 504 15.12 1.02 3.07
C LEU A 504 14.48 0.58 1.75
N PHE A 505 13.74 -0.54 1.75
CA PHE A 505 13.05 -1.02 0.56
C PHE A 505 11.99 -0.02 0.07
N PHE A 506 11.20 0.54 0.96
CA PHE A 506 10.16 1.52 0.62
C PHE A 506 10.73 2.81 0.03
N ARG A 507 11.82 3.34 0.60
CA ARG A 507 12.41 4.62 0.18
C ARG A 507 13.30 4.52 -1.06
N TYR A 508 14.03 3.42 -1.22
CA TYR A 508 15.10 3.33 -2.23
C TYR A 508 14.98 2.15 -3.19
N MET A 509 14.09 1.19 -2.93
CA MET A 509 13.89 0.00 -3.75
C MET A 509 12.40 -0.36 -3.90
N ARG A 510 11.55 0.66 -3.94
CA ARG A 510 10.10 0.51 -3.98
C ARG A 510 9.59 -0.44 -5.07
N PRO A 511 10.17 -0.50 -6.30
CA PRO A 511 9.76 -1.44 -7.33
C PRO A 511 9.82 -2.91 -6.89
N MET A 512 10.68 -3.29 -5.92
CA MET A 512 10.72 -4.66 -5.38
C MET A 512 9.45 -5.01 -4.57
N ILE A 513 8.92 -4.03 -3.82
CA ILE A 513 7.68 -4.24 -3.05
C ILE A 513 6.52 -4.35 -4.03
N THR A 514 6.45 -3.46 -5.02
CA THR A 514 5.42 -3.45 -6.07
C THR A 514 5.42 -4.75 -6.89
N ALA A 515 6.60 -5.28 -7.23
CA ALA A 515 6.75 -6.57 -7.90
C ALA A 515 6.47 -7.80 -6.99
N GLY A 516 6.19 -7.57 -5.70
CA GLY A 516 5.90 -8.64 -4.75
C GLY A 516 7.11 -9.46 -4.32
N TYR A 517 8.33 -8.91 -4.41
CA TYR A 517 9.57 -9.64 -4.10
C TYR A 517 9.99 -9.55 -2.64
N VAL A 518 9.33 -8.75 -1.81
CA VAL A 518 9.69 -8.55 -0.40
C VAL A 518 8.73 -9.28 0.53
N TYR A 519 9.28 -10.07 1.45
CA TYR A 519 8.52 -10.89 2.39
C TYR A 519 9.08 -10.74 3.81
N VAL A 520 8.22 -11.01 4.79
CA VAL A 520 8.61 -11.19 6.20
C VAL A 520 8.34 -12.64 6.58
N ALA A 521 9.33 -13.33 7.11
CA ALA A 521 9.18 -14.68 7.62
C ALA A 521 8.37 -14.67 8.93
N MET A 522 7.51 -15.67 9.08
CA MET A 522 6.70 -15.85 10.28
C MET A 522 7.15 -17.16 10.98
N PRO A 523 8.18 -17.11 11.83
CA PRO A 523 8.61 -18.29 12.60
C PRO A 523 7.54 -18.63 13.64
N PRO A 524 7.44 -19.91 14.08
CA PRO A 524 6.52 -20.30 15.15
C PRO A 524 6.93 -19.68 16.47
N LEU A 525 5.93 -19.31 17.28
CA LEU A 525 6.15 -18.78 18.64
C LEU A 525 6.35 -19.89 19.66
N TYR A 526 5.76 -21.06 19.43
CA TYR A 526 5.81 -22.18 20.39
C TYR A 526 6.09 -23.51 19.70
N ARG A 527 6.76 -24.40 20.43
CA ARG A 527 6.89 -25.82 20.15
C ARG A 527 6.24 -26.63 21.26
N LEU A 528 5.28 -27.49 20.90
CA LEU A 528 4.63 -28.43 21.81
C LEU A 528 5.33 -29.77 21.74
N LYS A 529 6.09 -30.11 22.80
CA LYS A 529 6.92 -31.31 22.87
C LYS A 529 6.10 -32.47 23.43
N TRP A 530 5.38 -33.17 22.60
CA TRP A 530 4.63 -34.34 23.04
C TRP A 530 5.54 -35.49 23.43
N THR A 531 5.16 -36.29 24.45
CA THR A 531 5.93 -37.44 24.90
C THR A 531 5.96 -38.58 23.89
N LYS A 532 4.98 -38.65 23.00
CA LYS A 532 4.87 -39.61 21.89
C LYS A 532 4.41 -38.90 20.64
N GLY A 533 5.02 -39.26 19.51
CA GLY A 533 4.70 -38.67 18.20
C GLY A 533 5.51 -37.42 17.88
N ALA A 534 5.17 -36.79 16.76
CA ALA A 534 5.79 -35.56 16.30
C ALA A 534 5.47 -34.38 17.23
N HIS A 535 6.35 -33.40 17.28
CA HIS A 535 6.11 -32.13 17.93
C HIS A 535 5.22 -31.25 17.04
N ASP A 536 4.41 -30.40 17.65
CA ASP A 536 3.63 -29.40 16.91
C ASP A 536 4.28 -28.03 17.09
N PHE A 537 4.38 -27.28 15.99
CA PHE A 537 4.78 -25.88 15.99
C PHE A 537 3.54 -25.02 15.82
N VAL A 538 3.40 -23.97 16.61
CA VAL A 538 2.22 -23.10 16.60
C VAL A 538 2.64 -21.64 16.62
N TYR A 539 1.84 -20.80 15.95
CA TYR A 539 2.22 -19.44 15.58
C TYR A 539 1.52 -18.37 16.41
N THR A 540 0.45 -18.72 17.13
CA THR A 540 -0.30 -17.80 17.99
C THR A 540 -0.65 -18.44 19.33
N ASP A 541 -0.98 -17.62 20.34
CA ASP A 541 -1.47 -18.11 21.65
C ASP A 541 -2.78 -18.88 21.51
N ALA A 542 -3.70 -18.38 20.69
CA ALA A 542 -4.99 -19.03 20.44
C ALA A 542 -4.81 -20.40 19.78
N GLU A 543 -3.90 -20.52 18.82
CA GLU A 543 -3.56 -21.78 18.17
C GLU A 543 -2.92 -22.76 19.18
N ARG A 544 -1.98 -22.27 20.01
CA ARG A 544 -1.37 -23.08 21.09
C ARG A 544 -2.46 -23.70 21.97
N ASP A 545 -3.41 -22.88 22.44
CA ASP A 545 -4.44 -23.34 23.38
C ASP A 545 -5.41 -24.33 22.69
N ARG A 546 -5.74 -24.12 21.41
CA ARG A 546 -6.52 -25.04 20.59
C ARG A 546 -5.80 -26.38 20.42
N VAL A 547 -4.55 -26.38 19.93
CA VAL A 547 -3.77 -27.59 19.67
C VAL A 547 -3.49 -28.37 20.97
N LEU A 548 -3.33 -27.67 22.10
CA LEU A 548 -3.21 -28.29 23.43
C LEU A 548 -4.51 -29.00 23.83
N ALA A 549 -5.66 -28.40 23.60
CA ALA A 549 -6.96 -29.02 23.91
C ALA A 549 -7.22 -30.24 23.05
N GLU A 550 -6.99 -30.14 21.75
CA GLU A 550 -7.11 -31.25 20.78
C GLU A 550 -6.14 -32.40 21.10
N GLY A 551 -4.88 -32.10 21.37
CA GLY A 551 -3.87 -33.09 21.75
C GLY A 551 -4.22 -33.86 23.02
N LYS A 552 -4.71 -33.14 24.05
CA LYS A 552 -5.19 -33.78 25.29
C LYS A 552 -6.40 -34.68 25.05
N SER A 553 -7.34 -34.23 24.23
CA SER A 553 -8.53 -35.00 23.86
C SER A 553 -8.16 -36.27 23.11
N ALA A 554 -7.10 -36.23 22.29
CA ALA A 554 -6.52 -37.37 21.56
C ALA A 554 -5.61 -38.26 22.44
N GLY A 555 -5.52 -37.99 23.76
CA GLY A 555 -4.70 -38.76 24.69
C GLY A 555 -3.19 -38.46 24.62
N ARG A 556 -2.77 -37.41 23.91
CA ARG A 556 -1.37 -36.97 23.88
C ARG A 556 -1.00 -36.31 25.22
N GLN A 557 0.23 -36.51 25.67
CA GLN A 557 0.70 -35.99 26.96
C GLN A 557 1.97 -35.16 26.75
N LEU A 558 2.08 -34.05 27.45
CA LEU A 558 3.29 -33.24 27.52
C LEU A 558 4.19 -33.71 28.69
N PRO A 559 5.51 -33.62 28.55
CA PRO A 559 6.43 -33.81 29.67
C PRO A 559 6.15 -32.81 30.79
N LYS A 560 6.37 -33.19 32.03
CA LYS A 560 6.23 -32.28 33.17
C LYS A 560 7.34 -31.22 33.14
N GLY A 561 6.97 -29.97 33.07
CA GLY A 561 7.85 -28.80 33.20
C GLY A 561 8.44 -28.26 31.89
N GLU A 562 8.65 -29.05 30.84
CA GLU A 562 9.31 -28.61 29.58
C GLU A 562 8.47 -28.91 28.33
N GLY A 563 7.19 -29.18 28.48
CA GLY A 563 6.30 -29.61 27.39
C GLY A 563 5.99 -28.51 26.38
N ILE A 564 6.03 -27.24 26.78
CA ILE A 564 5.80 -26.09 25.93
C ILE A 564 7.08 -25.25 25.93
N GLN A 565 7.73 -25.20 24.78
CA GLN A 565 8.87 -24.32 24.56
C GLN A 565 8.38 -23.08 23.81
N ARG A 566 8.65 -21.89 24.35
CA ARG A 566 8.46 -20.62 23.65
C ARG A 566 9.78 -20.21 23.05
N TYR A 567 9.76 -19.84 21.75
CA TYR A 567 10.91 -19.26 21.08
C TYR A 567 10.86 -17.73 21.22
N LYS A 568 11.94 -17.14 21.74
CA LYS A 568 12.12 -15.70 21.84
C LYS A 568 12.92 -15.15 20.66
N GLY A 569 13.81 -15.98 20.12
CA GLY A 569 14.63 -15.63 18.96
C GLY A 569 14.97 -16.84 18.11
N LEU A 570 15.31 -16.58 16.85
CA LEU A 570 15.70 -17.57 15.85
C LEU A 570 16.96 -18.33 16.25
N GLY A 571 17.83 -17.71 17.05
CA GLY A 571 19.04 -18.33 17.59
C GLY A 571 18.80 -19.46 18.59
N GLU A 572 17.55 -19.62 19.10
CA GLU A 572 17.14 -20.72 19.97
C GLU A 572 16.74 -21.98 19.18
N MET A 573 16.55 -21.84 17.86
CA MET A 573 16.20 -22.94 16.98
C MET A 573 17.45 -23.66 16.48
N SER A 574 17.39 -24.99 16.46
CA SER A 574 18.35 -25.77 15.69
C SER A 574 18.19 -25.49 14.19
N TYR A 575 19.21 -25.81 13.40
CA TYR A 575 19.14 -25.60 11.95
C TYR A 575 18.05 -26.47 11.30
N GLN A 576 17.71 -27.65 11.86
CA GLN A 576 16.62 -28.49 11.38
C GLN A 576 15.25 -27.83 11.68
N GLU A 577 15.06 -27.34 12.91
CA GLU A 577 13.82 -26.64 13.29
C GLU A 577 13.60 -25.39 12.44
N LEU A 578 14.68 -24.62 12.22
CA LEU A 578 14.61 -23.40 11.40
C LEU A 578 14.27 -23.73 9.94
N TRP A 579 14.82 -24.83 9.41
CA TRP A 579 14.46 -25.33 8.09
C TRP A 579 12.98 -25.71 8.04
N GLU A 580 12.55 -26.67 8.87
CA GLU A 580 11.22 -27.25 8.85
C GLU A 580 10.08 -26.23 9.06
N THR A 581 10.35 -25.13 9.77
CA THR A 581 9.30 -24.18 10.16
C THR A 581 9.32 -22.87 9.39
N THR A 582 10.51 -22.44 8.91
CA THR A 582 10.70 -21.06 8.46
C THR A 582 11.36 -20.95 7.09
N MET A 583 12.15 -21.95 6.67
CA MET A 583 12.91 -21.87 5.43
C MET A 583 12.44 -22.83 4.34
N ASP A 584 11.85 -23.98 4.70
CA ASP A 584 11.31 -24.94 3.75
C ASP A 584 10.15 -24.34 2.95
N PRO A 585 10.24 -24.24 1.62
CA PRO A 585 9.19 -23.67 0.78
C PRO A 585 7.81 -24.33 0.95
N ASP A 586 7.78 -25.62 1.28
CA ASP A 586 6.54 -26.40 1.36
C ASP A 586 5.79 -26.22 2.69
N HIS A 587 6.47 -25.73 3.74
CA HIS A 587 5.89 -25.69 5.10
C HIS A 587 5.93 -24.31 5.75
N ARG A 588 6.76 -23.40 5.27
CA ARG A 588 6.96 -22.07 5.87
C ARG A 588 5.79 -21.14 5.65
N ILE A 589 5.61 -20.20 6.57
CA ILE A 589 4.67 -19.10 6.43
C ILE A 589 5.43 -17.82 6.12
N LEU A 590 5.14 -17.19 4.99
CA LEU A 590 5.68 -15.90 4.58
C LEU A 590 4.56 -14.88 4.44
N LYS A 591 4.74 -13.69 5.00
CA LYS A 591 3.87 -12.55 4.78
C LYS A 591 4.48 -11.68 3.67
N GLN A 592 3.82 -11.60 2.52
CA GLN A 592 4.22 -10.70 1.44
C GLN A 592 3.98 -9.24 1.86
N VAL A 593 4.96 -8.38 1.60
CA VAL A 593 4.85 -6.94 1.86
C VAL A 593 4.18 -6.28 0.67
N GLN A 594 3.10 -5.55 0.92
CA GLN A 594 2.32 -4.84 -0.10
C GLN A 594 2.14 -3.38 0.30
N ILE A 595 2.05 -2.50 -0.67
CA ILE A 595 1.70 -1.09 -0.47
C ILE A 595 0.24 -0.94 -0.93
N GLU A 596 -0.67 -0.80 0.03
CA GLU A 596 -2.10 -0.61 -0.25
C GLU A 596 -2.40 0.86 -0.57
N ASP A 597 -1.85 1.76 0.22
CA ASP A 597 -1.91 3.21 0.03
C ASP A 597 -0.51 3.80 0.21
N ALA A 598 0.00 4.43 -0.84
CA ALA A 598 1.35 4.99 -0.83
C ALA A 598 1.50 6.18 0.11
N ALA A 599 0.44 6.99 0.28
CA ALA A 599 0.46 8.14 1.16
C ALA A 599 0.39 7.71 2.63
N ALA A 600 -0.50 6.76 2.96
CA ALA A 600 -0.59 6.19 4.30
C ALA A 600 0.68 5.43 4.70
N ALA A 601 1.29 4.69 3.77
CA ALA A 601 2.57 4.03 4.00
C ALA A 601 3.69 5.05 4.27
N ASP A 602 3.76 6.12 3.47
CA ASP A 602 4.72 7.19 3.62
C ASP A 602 4.58 7.91 4.98
N GLU A 603 3.35 8.27 5.36
CA GLU A 603 3.05 8.85 6.67
C GLU A 603 3.46 7.91 7.81
N THR A 604 3.15 6.62 7.68
CA THR A 604 3.51 5.60 8.67
C THR A 604 5.02 5.48 8.86
N PHE A 605 5.80 5.39 7.77
CA PHE A 605 7.26 5.35 7.86
C PHE A 605 7.82 6.66 8.43
N SER A 606 7.32 7.81 8.03
CA SER A 606 7.75 9.11 8.56
C SER A 606 7.42 9.25 10.05
N MET A 607 6.27 8.79 10.49
CA MET A 607 5.85 8.81 11.89
C MET A 607 6.68 7.84 12.75
N LEU A 608 6.85 6.59 12.29
CA LEU A 608 7.54 5.55 13.06
C LEU A 608 9.05 5.75 13.06
N MET A 609 9.63 6.17 11.93
CA MET A 609 11.06 6.21 11.70
C MET A 609 11.63 7.64 11.63
N GLY A 610 10.80 8.67 11.56
CA GLY A 610 11.18 10.09 11.56
C GLY A 610 11.80 10.56 12.89
N ASP A 611 12.22 11.83 12.97
CA ASP A 611 12.90 12.40 14.13
C ASP A 611 11.98 12.67 15.33
N GLU A 612 10.69 12.89 15.07
CA GLU A 612 9.72 13.27 16.06
C GLU A 612 9.29 12.10 16.96
N VAL A 613 9.33 12.33 18.26
CA VAL A 613 8.99 11.31 19.27
C VAL A 613 7.48 11.29 19.56
N GLU A 614 6.84 12.46 19.58
CA GLU A 614 5.46 12.61 20.05
C GLU A 614 4.43 11.91 19.15
N PRO A 615 4.46 12.01 17.81
CA PRO A 615 3.55 11.26 16.94
C PRO A 615 3.69 9.75 17.14
N ARG A 616 4.92 9.26 17.28
CA ARG A 616 5.22 7.85 17.54
C ARG A 616 4.67 7.39 18.88
N ARG A 617 4.81 8.23 19.94
CA ARG A 617 4.26 7.95 21.25
C ARG A 617 2.74 7.84 21.21
N LEU A 618 2.07 8.77 20.55
CA LEU A 618 0.63 8.76 20.38
C LEU A 618 0.15 7.55 19.57
N PHE A 619 0.87 7.18 18.51
CA PHE A 619 0.58 5.98 17.74
C PHE A 619 0.67 4.71 18.59
N ILE A 620 1.75 4.57 19.37
CA ILE A 620 1.93 3.43 20.28
C ILE A 620 0.80 3.38 21.32
N GLN A 621 0.42 4.53 21.90
CA GLN A 621 -0.65 4.59 22.89
C GLN A 621 -2.01 4.19 22.30
N ARG A 622 -2.34 4.67 21.08
CA ARG A 622 -3.60 4.33 20.40
C ARG A 622 -3.68 2.85 20.02
N ASN A 623 -2.55 2.28 19.59
CA ASN A 623 -2.49 0.90 19.12
C ASN A 623 -2.06 -0.10 20.21
N ALA A 624 -1.86 0.33 21.45
CA ALA A 624 -1.39 -0.53 22.54
C ALA A 624 -2.31 -1.74 22.80
N ARG A 625 -3.60 -1.61 22.51
CA ARG A 625 -4.60 -2.70 22.65
C ARG A 625 -4.49 -3.77 21.56
N ASN A 626 -3.98 -3.41 20.39
CA ASN A 626 -3.81 -4.33 19.27
C ASN A 626 -2.58 -5.23 19.43
N VAL A 627 -1.77 -4.97 20.45
CA VAL A 627 -0.58 -5.75 20.77
C VAL A 627 -1.00 -6.91 21.67
N SER A 628 -0.98 -8.12 21.14
CA SER A 628 -1.37 -9.33 21.87
C SER A 628 -0.42 -9.67 23.03
N TRP A 629 0.86 -9.28 22.94
CA TRP A 629 1.83 -9.31 24.05
C TRP A 629 3.06 -8.44 23.75
N ILE A 630 3.68 -7.92 24.80
CA ILE A 630 5.00 -7.28 24.75
C ILE A 630 5.91 -8.10 25.67
N ASP A 631 6.98 -8.67 25.12
CA ASP A 631 8.08 -9.23 25.89
C ASP A 631 9.00 -8.06 26.25
N ALA A 632 8.83 -7.52 27.47
CA ALA A 632 9.59 -6.40 28.01
C ALA A 632 10.76 -6.91 28.86
#